data_8589ed18935d581a57d31b83981ca7f7
#
_entry.id   8589ed18935d581a57d31b83981ca7f7
#
_cell.length_a   1.000
_cell.length_b   1.000
_cell.length_c   1.000
_cell.angle_alpha   90.00
_cell.angle_beta   90.00
_cell.angle_gamma   90.00
#
_symmetry.space_group_name_H-M   'P 1'
#
loop_
_entity.id
_entity.type
_entity.pdbx_description
1 polymer ?
#
loop_
_entity_poly.entity_id
_entity_poly.type
_entity_poly.pdbx_seq_one_letter_code
_entity_poly.pdbx_strand_id
1 'polypeptide(L)'
;MREILPKNLPTLAKNCPTPLYVVGGSVRDFLAKLTPRSLLRDWDICSPLPADAFVAVAKKSGFVVKSVYRNTGTVKLKDQDGVDYEYSCFRSDKYVRGVHVPVEICFTDDITLDARRRDFTVNAIYYDITNARYVDPLCGIPAVQEKRLSTVAPAKKVFGEDGLRLMRLCRQAAQLGFTPDEECLIGAQENATLILDIVPERIYT
;
A
#
# COMPACT_ATOMS: atom_id res chain seq x y z
N MET A 1 1.82 11.93 -12.57
CA MET A 1 0.75 11.17 -11.88
C MET A 1 -0.65 11.71 -12.17
N ARG A 2 -0.89 13.01 -12.05
CA ARG A 2 -2.22 13.63 -12.25
C ARG A 2 -2.93 13.23 -13.56
N GLU A 3 -2.19 13.13 -14.65
CA GLU A 3 -2.73 12.82 -15.99
C GLU A 3 -3.21 11.39 -16.17
N ILE A 4 -2.84 10.48 -15.27
CA ILE A 4 -3.20 9.06 -15.34
C ILE A 4 -4.25 8.67 -14.30
N LEU A 5 -4.63 9.58 -13.40
CA LEU A 5 -5.68 9.30 -12.42
C LEU A 5 -7.01 8.98 -13.12
N PRO A 6 -7.79 8.01 -12.62
CA PRO A 6 -9.15 7.78 -13.06
C PRO A 6 -9.98 9.07 -12.93
N LYS A 7 -10.88 9.32 -13.88
CA LYS A 7 -11.63 10.59 -14.02
C LYS A 7 -12.45 10.94 -12.78
N ASN A 8 -12.96 9.92 -12.08
CA ASN A 8 -13.84 10.11 -10.92
C ASN A 8 -13.08 10.33 -9.61
N LEU A 9 -11.79 9.98 -9.57
CA LEU A 9 -10.98 10.03 -8.35
C LEU A 9 -10.71 11.46 -7.84
N PRO A 10 -10.46 12.49 -8.68
CA PRO A 10 -10.34 13.87 -8.23
C PRO A 10 -11.63 14.41 -7.59
N THR A 11 -12.81 14.00 -8.09
CA THR A 11 -14.10 14.37 -7.50
C THR A 11 -14.27 13.75 -6.12
N LEU A 12 -13.92 12.48 -5.96
CA LEU A 12 -13.90 11.81 -4.65
C LEU A 12 -12.98 12.53 -3.67
N ALA A 13 -11.75 12.87 -4.11
CA ALA A 13 -10.79 13.60 -3.28
C ALA A 13 -11.30 14.98 -2.84
N LYS A 14 -11.96 15.72 -3.74
CA LYS A 14 -12.55 17.04 -3.42
C LYS A 14 -13.67 16.94 -2.38
N ASN A 15 -14.44 15.85 -2.39
CA ASN A 15 -15.54 15.62 -1.45
C ASN A 15 -15.06 15.04 -0.10
N CYS A 16 -13.81 14.58 -0.03
CA CYS A 16 -13.24 14.01 1.18
C CYS A 16 -12.85 15.15 2.14
N PRO A 17 -13.25 15.10 3.43
CA PRO A 17 -12.90 16.14 4.40
C PRO A 17 -11.44 16.13 4.82
N THR A 18 -10.73 15.05 4.52
CA THR A 18 -9.29 14.87 4.77
C THR A 18 -8.55 14.67 3.44
N PRO A 19 -7.24 14.93 3.37
CA PRO A 19 -6.48 14.63 2.17
C PRO A 19 -6.62 13.15 1.77
N LEU A 20 -6.90 12.90 0.48
CA LEU A 20 -6.97 11.56 -0.09
C LEU A 20 -5.73 11.31 -0.95
N TYR A 21 -5.09 10.18 -0.75
CA TYR A 21 -3.86 9.81 -1.41
C TYR A 21 -4.03 8.55 -2.26
N VAL A 22 -3.31 8.47 -3.38
CA VAL A 22 -2.97 7.20 -4.03
C VAL A 22 -1.67 6.70 -3.43
N VAL A 23 -1.52 5.39 -3.25
CA VAL A 23 -0.35 4.79 -2.62
C VAL A 23 -0.02 3.43 -3.26
N GLY A 24 1.13 2.85 -2.94
CA GLY A 24 1.44 1.47 -3.33
C GLY A 24 1.93 1.30 -4.76
N GLY A 25 1.56 0.19 -5.38
CA GLY A 25 2.07 -0.22 -6.69
C GLY A 25 1.84 0.79 -7.79
N SER A 26 0.67 1.43 -7.85
CA SER A 26 0.34 2.42 -8.88
C SER A 26 1.27 3.63 -8.88
N VAL A 27 1.65 4.12 -7.68
CA VAL A 27 2.58 5.25 -7.54
C VAL A 27 3.99 4.82 -7.90
N ARG A 28 4.45 3.69 -7.35
CA ARG A 28 5.76 3.11 -7.64
C ARG A 28 5.95 2.87 -9.14
N ASP A 29 5.02 2.18 -9.79
CA ASP A 29 5.13 1.79 -11.20
C ASP A 29 5.12 3.02 -12.11
N PHE A 30 4.32 4.04 -11.77
CA PHE A 30 4.35 5.31 -12.49
C PHE A 30 5.73 5.99 -12.40
N LEU A 31 6.31 6.07 -11.20
CA LEU A 31 7.63 6.67 -10.97
C LEU A 31 8.74 5.87 -11.66
N ALA A 32 8.65 4.55 -11.62
CA ALA A 32 9.59 3.63 -12.27
C ALA A 32 9.42 3.56 -13.80
N LYS A 33 8.35 4.12 -14.36
CA LYS A 33 7.98 4.04 -15.78
C LYS A 33 7.84 2.60 -16.29
N LEU A 34 7.41 1.67 -15.42
CA LEU A 34 7.34 0.23 -15.72
C LEU A 34 6.04 -0.16 -16.42
N THR A 35 4.93 0.50 -16.09
CA THR A 35 3.61 0.13 -16.59
C THR A 35 3.05 1.21 -17.49
N PRO A 36 2.61 0.88 -18.71
CA PRO A 36 1.89 1.81 -19.55
C PRO A 36 0.66 2.38 -18.83
N ARG A 37 0.38 3.65 -19.00
CA ARG A 37 -0.75 4.36 -18.35
C ARG A 37 -2.09 3.63 -18.49
N SER A 38 -2.34 2.96 -19.63
CA SER A 38 -3.56 2.21 -19.90
C SER A 38 -3.75 0.93 -19.08
N LEU A 39 -2.70 0.45 -18.41
CA LEU A 39 -2.72 -0.81 -17.66
C LEU A 39 -2.75 -0.63 -16.13
N LEU A 40 -2.70 0.59 -15.63
CA LEU A 40 -2.86 0.87 -14.20
C LEU A 40 -4.34 0.67 -13.81
N ARG A 41 -4.69 -0.52 -13.35
CA ARG A 41 -6.08 -0.93 -13.06
C ARG A 41 -6.39 -1.00 -11.57
N ASP A 42 -5.40 -1.27 -10.75
CA ASP A 42 -5.58 -1.46 -9.31
C ASP A 42 -5.14 -0.19 -8.58
N TRP A 43 -6.12 0.47 -7.98
CA TRP A 43 -5.92 1.75 -7.32
C TRP A 43 -6.08 1.61 -5.82
N ASP A 44 -4.94 1.60 -5.13
CA ASP A 44 -4.91 1.71 -3.67
C ASP A 44 -4.99 3.18 -3.29
N ILE A 45 -6.01 3.53 -2.50
CA ILE A 45 -6.21 4.88 -1.97
C ILE A 45 -6.29 4.85 -0.45
N CYS A 46 -5.85 5.93 0.19
CA CYS A 46 -5.85 5.99 1.64
C CYS A 46 -6.01 7.41 2.18
N SER A 47 -6.49 7.53 3.40
CA SER A 47 -6.58 8.77 4.15
C SER A 47 -6.74 8.48 5.66
N PRO A 48 -6.67 9.48 6.55
CA PRO A 48 -6.99 9.26 7.98
C PRO A 48 -8.50 9.09 8.24
N LEU A 49 -9.37 9.26 7.25
CA LEU A 49 -10.82 9.21 7.45
C LEU A 49 -11.28 7.78 7.82
N PRO A 50 -12.05 7.57 8.91
CA PRO A 50 -12.58 6.26 9.25
C PRO A 50 -13.44 5.65 8.14
N ALA A 51 -13.42 4.31 8.02
CA ALA A 51 -14.06 3.58 6.92
C ALA A 51 -15.55 3.93 6.73
N ASP A 52 -16.33 4.03 7.80
CA ASP A 52 -17.77 4.35 7.69
C ASP A 52 -18.01 5.78 7.19
N ALA A 53 -17.19 6.76 7.62
CA ALA A 53 -17.24 8.13 7.11
C ALA A 53 -16.82 8.17 5.64
N PHE A 54 -15.77 7.43 5.26
CA PHE A 54 -15.34 7.32 3.86
C PHE A 54 -16.42 6.70 2.97
N VAL A 55 -17.14 5.67 3.44
CA VAL A 55 -18.29 5.07 2.73
C VAL A 55 -19.36 6.12 2.39
N ALA A 56 -19.67 7.01 3.33
CA ALA A 56 -20.64 8.09 3.08
C ALA A 56 -20.16 9.05 1.99
N VAL A 57 -18.87 9.43 2.02
CA VAL A 57 -18.25 10.28 0.99
C VAL A 57 -18.23 9.58 -0.37
N ALA A 58 -17.83 8.32 -0.43
CA ALA A 58 -17.77 7.54 -1.65
C ALA A 58 -19.14 7.41 -2.33
N LYS A 59 -20.19 7.07 -1.57
CA LYS A 59 -21.56 7.00 -2.09
C LYS A 59 -22.06 8.34 -2.61
N LYS A 60 -21.82 9.43 -1.88
CA LYS A 60 -22.15 10.79 -2.31
C LYS A 60 -21.42 11.19 -3.59
N SER A 61 -20.23 10.64 -3.82
CA SER A 61 -19.40 10.88 -5.00
C SER A 61 -19.70 9.94 -6.18
N GLY A 62 -20.75 9.10 -6.08
CA GLY A 62 -21.20 8.22 -7.16
C GLY A 62 -20.44 6.88 -7.24
N PHE A 63 -19.70 6.49 -6.20
CA PHE A 63 -19.03 5.20 -6.15
C PHE A 63 -19.93 4.12 -5.57
N VAL A 64 -19.80 2.91 -6.10
CA VAL A 64 -20.46 1.70 -5.58
C VAL A 64 -19.54 1.03 -4.58
N VAL A 65 -19.96 0.94 -3.32
CA VAL A 65 -19.23 0.24 -2.26
C VAL A 65 -19.55 -1.24 -2.34
N LYS A 66 -18.51 -2.08 -2.50
CA LYS A 66 -18.61 -3.54 -2.62
C LYS A 66 -18.51 -4.25 -1.29
N SER A 67 -17.51 -3.86 -0.47
CA SER A 67 -17.30 -4.46 0.85
C SER A 67 -16.63 -3.48 1.81
N VAL A 68 -16.92 -3.65 3.10
CA VAL A 68 -16.38 -2.82 4.18
C VAL A 68 -15.83 -3.75 5.27
N TYR A 69 -14.56 -3.61 5.57
CA TYR A 69 -13.85 -4.34 6.61
C TYR A 69 -13.47 -3.37 7.73
N ARG A 70 -14.38 -3.17 8.68
CA ARG A 70 -14.24 -2.15 9.75
C ARG A 70 -13.03 -2.38 10.63
N ASN A 71 -12.74 -3.64 10.94
CA ASN A 71 -11.61 -4.00 11.81
C ASN A 71 -10.25 -3.59 11.21
N THR A 72 -10.13 -3.58 9.89
CA THR A 72 -8.91 -3.18 9.18
C THR A 72 -8.99 -1.78 8.59
N GLY A 73 -10.16 -1.13 8.65
CA GLY A 73 -10.39 0.16 8.01
C GLY A 73 -10.35 0.11 6.48
N THR A 74 -10.66 -1.05 5.88
CA THR A 74 -10.57 -1.26 4.43
C THR A 74 -11.94 -1.21 3.78
N VAL A 75 -12.05 -0.54 2.62
CA VAL A 75 -13.28 -0.47 1.81
C VAL A 75 -12.94 -0.79 0.37
N LYS A 76 -13.63 -1.76 -0.22
CA LYS A 76 -13.56 -2.03 -1.67
C LYS A 76 -14.70 -1.32 -2.37
N LEU A 77 -14.38 -0.60 -3.43
CA LEU A 77 -15.35 0.19 -4.16
C LEU A 77 -15.04 0.20 -5.67
N LYS A 78 -16.04 0.57 -6.45
CA LYS A 78 -15.94 0.71 -7.90
C LYS A 78 -16.55 2.04 -8.31
N ASP A 79 -15.95 2.71 -9.30
CA ASP A 79 -16.54 3.92 -9.87
C ASP A 79 -17.51 3.60 -11.03
N GLN A 80 -18.08 4.66 -11.61
CA GLN A 80 -19.02 4.57 -12.72
C GLN A 80 -18.41 4.07 -14.03
N ASP A 81 -17.09 4.23 -14.19
CA ASP A 81 -16.33 3.76 -15.36
C ASP A 81 -15.87 2.29 -15.18
N GLY A 82 -16.25 1.66 -14.06
CA GLY A 82 -15.91 0.27 -13.76
C GLY A 82 -14.53 0.05 -13.17
N VAL A 83 -13.82 1.11 -12.77
CA VAL A 83 -12.52 1.02 -12.12
C VAL A 83 -12.69 0.57 -10.68
N ASP A 84 -11.88 -0.40 -10.26
CA ASP A 84 -11.86 -0.91 -8.89
C ASP A 84 -10.83 -0.16 -8.03
N TYR A 85 -11.20 0.07 -6.78
CA TYR A 85 -10.35 0.74 -5.78
C TYR A 85 -10.39 -0.02 -4.47
N GLU A 86 -9.26 -0.02 -3.78
CA GLU A 86 -9.17 -0.42 -2.38
C GLU A 86 -8.77 0.78 -1.53
N TYR A 87 -9.70 1.21 -0.67
CA TYR A 87 -9.44 2.24 0.32
C TYR A 87 -8.91 1.63 1.61
N SER A 88 -7.92 2.25 2.23
CA SER A 88 -7.47 1.91 3.58
C SER A 88 -7.36 3.16 4.46
N CYS A 89 -7.96 3.11 5.66
CA CYS A 89 -7.72 4.13 6.68
C CYS A 89 -6.26 4.06 7.15
N PHE A 90 -5.63 5.21 7.42
CA PHE A 90 -4.31 5.25 8.03
C PHE A 90 -4.32 4.51 9.35
N ARG A 91 -3.30 3.68 9.56
CA ARG A 91 -3.20 2.86 10.76
C ARG A 91 -1.76 2.45 11.06
N SER A 92 -1.52 2.04 12.27
CA SER A 92 -0.36 1.25 12.67
C SER A 92 -0.81 -0.16 13.03
N ASP A 93 0.01 -1.12 12.71
CA ASP A 93 -0.26 -2.54 12.91
C ASP A 93 0.77 -3.10 13.92
N LYS A 94 0.30 -3.85 14.92
CA LYS A 94 1.15 -4.57 15.88
C LYS A 94 1.12 -6.06 15.58
N TYR A 95 2.29 -6.66 15.49
CA TYR A 95 2.45 -8.07 15.17
C TYR A 95 3.03 -8.84 16.34
N VAL A 96 2.69 -10.12 16.40
CA VAL A 96 3.37 -11.12 17.23
C VAL A 96 4.03 -12.11 16.28
N ARG A 97 5.30 -12.42 16.54
CA ARG A 97 6.09 -13.33 15.69
C ARG A 97 5.37 -14.67 15.49
N GLY A 98 5.29 -15.12 14.24
CA GLY A 98 4.65 -16.41 13.89
C GLY A 98 3.14 -16.36 13.71
N VAL A 99 2.49 -15.22 13.92
CA VAL A 99 1.03 -15.07 13.73
C VAL A 99 0.68 -14.63 12.30
N HIS A 100 1.59 -13.93 11.61
CA HIS A 100 1.50 -13.48 10.21
C HIS A 100 0.28 -12.59 9.86
N VAL A 101 -0.43 -12.13 10.89
CA VAL A 101 -1.49 -11.12 10.79
C VAL A 101 -1.36 -10.15 11.96
N PRO A 102 -1.77 -8.89 11.82
CA PRO A 102 -1.72 -7.96 12.93
C PRO A 102 -2.67 -8.41 14.05
N VAL A 103 -2.14 -8.46 15.28
CA VAL A 103 -2.94 -8.78 16.48
C VAL A 103 -3.65 -7.56 17.05
N GLU A 104 -3.17 -6.36 16.71
CA GLU A 104 -3.77 -5.08 17.11
C GLU A 104 -3.63 -4.09 15.96
N ILE A 105 -4.69 -3.33 15.71
CA ILE A 105 -4.74 -2.28 14.69
C ILE A 105 -5.16 -1.00 15.36
N CYS A 106 -4.32 0.04 15.26
CA CYS A 106 -4.61 1.37 15.79
C CYS A 106 -4.73 2.36 14.62
N PHE A 107 -5.90 2.96 14.42
CA PHE A 107 -6.09 4.01 13.43
C PHE A 107 -5.36 5.28 13.86
N THR A 108 -4.84 6.03 12.89
CA THR A 108 -4.04 7.23 13.11
C THR A 108 -4.29 8.26 12.01
N ASP A 109 -3.91 9.50 12.24
CA ASP A 109 -3.83 10.56 11.21
C ASP A 109 -2.39 10.80 10.73
N ASP A 110 -1.40 10.11 11.33
CA ASP A 110 0.01 10.20 10.93
C ASP A 110 0.32 9.28 9.74
N ILE A 111 0.59 9.89 8.59
CA ILE A 111 0.99 9.21 7.36
C ILE A 111 2.30 8.42 7.51
N THR A 112 3.20 8.85 8.41
CA THR A 112 4.47 8.15 8.65
C THR A 112 4.25 6.82 9.36
N LEU A 113 3.29 6.76 10.28
CA LEU A 113 2.90 5.51 10.93
C LEU A 113 2.25 4.55 9.92
N ASP A 114 1.38 5.06 9.02
CA ASP A 114 0.83 4.22 7.94
C ASP A 114 1.91 3.71 6.98
N ALA A 115 2.92 4.53 6.66
CA ALA A 115 4.03 4.12 5.83
C ALA A 115 4.85 3.00 6.48
N ARG A 116 5.11 3.09 7.78
CA ARG A 116 5.94 2.11 8.52
C ARG A 116 5.29 0.74 8.72
N ARG A 117 3.98 0.59 8.53
CA ARG A 117 3.33 -0.74 8.57
C ARG A 117 3.44 -1.50 7.25
N ARG A 118 3.85 -0.84 6.16
CA ARG A 118 3.99 -1.45 4.84
C ARG A 118 5.22 -2.37 4.79
N ASP A 119 5.47 -2.95 3.63
CA ASP A 119 6.60 -3.86 3.42
C ASP A 119 7.88 -3.11 2.99
N PHE A 120 7.82 -2.44 1.83
CA PHE A 120 8.98 -1.81 1.20
C PHE A 120 8.77 -0.30 1.03
N THR A 121 9.86 0.47 1.11
CA THR A 121 9.84 1.92 0.97
C THR A 121 9.27 2.37 -0.37
N VAL A 122 9.54 1.63 -1.44
CA VAL A 122 9.00 1.86 -2.79
C VAL A 122 7.47 1.75 -2.85
N ASN A 123 6.83 1.04 -1.92
CA ASN A 123 5.37 0.91 -1.82
C ASN A 123 4.75 1.88 -0.79
N ALA A 124 5.59 2.70 -0.14
CA ALA A 124 5.18 3.66 0.89
C ALA A 124 5.31 5.11 0.40
N ILE A 125 5.17 5.32 -0.90
CA ILE A 125 5.12 6.63 -1.54
C ILE A 125 3.66 6.99 -1.76
N TYR A 126 3.26 8.18 -1.33
CA TYR A 126 1.89 8.68 -1.42
C TYR A 126 1.80 9.79 -2.45
N TYR A 127 0.72 9.83 -3.21
CA TYR A 127 0.41 10.93 -4.10
C TYR A 127 -0.85 11.64 -3.62
N ASP A 128 -0.70 12.88 -3.12
CA ASP A 128 -1.82 13.74 -2.71
C ASP A 128 -2.59 14.18 -3.96
N ILE A 129 -3.82 13.69 -4.09
CA ILE A 129 -4.66 13.89 -5.28
C ILE A 129 -5.03 15.35 -5.43
N THR A 130 -5.36 16.03 -4.32
CA THR A 130 -5.83 17.42 -4.31
C THR A 130 -4.71 18.40 -4.63
N ASN A 131 -3.56 18.24 -3.96
CA ASN A 131 -2.43 19.13 -4.07
C ASN A 131 -1.44 18.74 -5.19
N ALA A 132 -1.68 17.60 -5.86
CA ALA A 132 -0.86 17.07 -6.96
C ALA A 132 0.64 16.95 -6.61
N ARG A 133 0.96 16.52 -5.39
CA ARG A 133 2.32 16.37 -4.87
C ARG A 133 2.56 14.98 -4.29
N TYR A 134 3.83 14.57 -4.29
CA TYR A 134 4.25 13.35 -3.60
C TYR A 134 4.54 13.65 -2.13
N VAL A 135 4.21 12.69 -1.28
CA VAL A 135 4.60 12.64 0.14
C VAL A 135 5.36 11.32 0.31
N ASP A 136 6.63 11.43 0.68
CA ASP A 136 7.57 10.31 0.73
C ASP A 136 8.27 10.25 2.10
N PRO A 137 7.59 9.76 3.14
CA PRO A 137 8.12 9.79 4.50
C PRO A 137 9.30 8.84 4.72
N LEU A 138 9.53 7.87 3.83
CA LEU A 138 10.53 6.80 4.00
C LEU A 138 11.53 6.72 2.85
N CYS A 139 11.72 7.80 2.09
CA CYS A 139 12.68 7.87 0.98
C CYS A 139 12.47 6.78 -0.08
N GLY A 140 11.20 6.47 -0.41
CA GLY A 140 10.85 5.51 -1.44
C GLY A 140 11.15 6.01 -2.86
N ILE A 141 11.06 7.32 -3.12
CA ILE A 141 11.34 7.90 -4.46
C ILE A 141 12.80 7.67 -4.87
N PRO A 142 13.83 7.98 -4.03
CA PRO A 142 15.21 7.61 -4.34
C PRO A 142 15.37 6.11 -4.57
N ALA A 143 14.76 5.25 -3.75
CA ALA A 143 14.84 3.81 -3.92
C ALA A 143 14.26 3.33 -5.27
N VAL A 144 13.16 3.95 -5.75
CA VAL A 144 12.63 3.67 -7.10
C VAL A 144 13.61 4.09 -8.19
N GLN A 145 14.24 5.25 -8.07
CA GLN A 145 15.21 5.76 -9.05
C GLN A 145 16.46 4.86 -9.13
N GLU A 146 16.92 4.36 -7.99
CA GLU A 146 18.04 3.43 -7.85
C GLU A 146 17.68 1.97 -8.18
N LYS A 147 16.39 1.68 -8.44
CA LYS A 147 15.85 0.32 -8.60
C LYS A 147 16.20 -0.60 -7.43
N ARG A 148 16.08 -0.09 -6.22
CA ARG A 148 16.45 -0.76 -4.98
C ARG A 148 15.20 -1.12 -4.17
N LEU A 149 15.20 -2.30 -3.54
CA LEU A 149 14.20 -2.72 -2.57
C LEU A 149 14.78 -2.61 -1.16
N SER A 150 14.24 -1.69 -0.38
CA SER A 150 14.53 -1.51 1.04
C SER A 150 13.26 -1.68 1.85
N THR A 151 13.33 -2.28 3.02
CA THR A 151 12.19 -2.39 3.94
C THR A 151 11.90 -1.04 4.63
N VAL A 152 10.64 -0.85 5.06
CA VAL A 152 10.17 0.38 5.74
C VAL A 152 10.72 0.57 7.17
N ALA A 153 11.31 -0.48 7.73
CA ALA A 153 11.92 -0.55 9.07
C ALA A 153 12.99 -1.66 9.01
N PRO A 154 13.78 -1.92 10.06
CA PRO A 154 14.80 -2.98 10.04
C PRO A 154 14.25 -4.29 9.48
N ALA A 155 14.92 -4.85 8.47
CA ALA A 155 14.42 -5.96 7.66
C ALA A 155 14.10 -7.22 8.50
N LYS A 156 14.93 -7.51 9.50
CA LYS A 156 14.66 -8.57 10.48
C LYS A 156 13.29 -8.43 11.15
N LYS A 157 12.89 -7.21 11.51
CA LYS A 157 11.58 -6.92 12.09
C LYS A 157 10.48 -7.09 11.05
N VAL A 158 10.62 -6.46 9.88
CA VAL A 158 9.61 -6.45 8.82
C VAL A 158 9.26 -7.86 8.36
N PHE A 159 10.25 -8.71 8.13
CA PHE A 159 10.02 -10.11 7.74
C PHE A 159 9.58 -10.98 8.92
N GLY A 160 10.04 -10.67 10.13
CA GLY A 160 9.60 -11.36 11.35
C GLY A 160 8.13 -11.13 11.73
N GLU A 161 7.54 -10.02 11.28
CA GLU A 161 6.12 -9.68 11.47
C GLU A 161 5.18 -10.51 10.58
N ASP A 162 5.54 -10.68 9.30
CA ASP A 162 4.76 -11.49 8.36
C ASP A 162 5.69 -12.14 7.32
N GLY A 163 5.86 -13.46 7.41
CA GLY A 163 6.67 -14.24 6.49
C GLY A 163 6.21 -14.15 5.03
N LEU A 164 4.95 -13.77 4.76
CA LEU A 164 4.49 -13.53 3.39
C LEU A 164 5.27 -12.38 2.70
N ARG A 165 5.83 -11.46 3.48
CA ARG A 165 6.68 -10.37 2.95
C ARG A 165 7.96 -10.91 2.30
N LEU A 166 8.44 -12.10 2.67
CA LEU A 166 9.56 -12.78 2.01
C LEU A 166 9.19 -13.17 0.57
N MET A 167 8.00 -13.74 0.38
CA MET A 167 7.52 -14.06 -0.97
C MET A 167 7.28 -12.79 -1.79
N ARG A 168 6.80 -11.73 -1.14
CA ARG A 168 6.63 -10.42 -1.79
C ARG A 168 7.97 -9.81 -2.19
N LEU A 169 9.04 -9.99 -1.41
CA LEU A 169 10.41 -9.58 -1.79
C LEU A 169 10.83 -10.26 -3.10
N CYS A 170 10.75 -11.58 -3.16
CA CYS A 170 11.11 -12.35 -4.35
C CYS A 170 10.28 -11.93 -5.56
N ARG A 171 8.95 -11.81 -5.38
CA ARG A 171 8.04 -11.40 -6.45
C ARG A 171 8.37 -10.00 -6.99
N GLN A 172 8.56 -9.02 -6.10
CA GLN A 172 8.83 -7.65 -6.51
C GLN A 172 10.22 -7.53 -7.15
N ALA A 173 11.25 -8.20 -6.62
CA ALA A 173 12.57 -8.23 -7.25
C ALA A 173 12.49 -8.75 -8.70
N ALA A 174 11.78 -9.87 -8.91
CA ALA A 174 11.63 -10.47 -10.22
C ALA A 174 10.77 -9.62 -11.18
N GLN A 175 9.61 -9.12 -10.73
CA GLN A 175 8.68 -8.38 -11.58
C GLN A 175 9.15 -6.97 -11.93
N LEU A 176 9.81 -6.28 -10.98
CA LEU A 176 10.25 -4.90 -11.15
C LEU A 176 11.68 -4.80 -11.72
N GLY A 177 12.45 -5.87 -11.63
CA GLY A 177 13.90 -5.82 -11.90
C GLY A 177 14.65 -4.94 -10.88
N PHE A 178 14.15 -4.86 -9.65
CA PHE A 178 14.77 -4.11 -8.56
C PHE A 178 15.65 -5.05 -7.73
N THR A 179 16.76 -4.53 -7.23
CA THR A 179 17.70 -5.29 -6.41
C THR A 179 17.42 -5.06 -4.92
N PRO A 180 17.17 -6.12 -4.13
CA PRO A 180 17.13 -5.99 -2.67
C PRO A 180 18.47 -5.47 -2.15
N ASP A 181 18.45 -4.57 -1.18
CA ASP A 181 19.65 -4.15 -0.49
C ASP A 181 20.19 -5.23 0.46
N GLU A 182 21.39 -5.04 0.95
CA GLU A 182 22.06 -6.02 1.81
C GLU A 182 21.27 -6.30 3.09
N GLU A 183 20.66 -5.26 3.70
CA GLU A 183 19.83 -5.42 4.90
C GLU A 183 18.60 -6.27 4.62
N CYS A 184 17.94 -6.09 3.47
CA CYS A 184 16.83 -6.94 3.04
C CYS A 184 17.27 -8.39 2.87
N LEU A 185 18.42 -8.66 2.28
CA LEU A 185 18.92 -10.03 2.06
C LEU A 185 19.23 -10.71 3.39
N ILE A 186 19.94 -10.04 4.28
CA ILE A 186 20.24 -10.56 5.63
C ILE A 186 18.97 -10.83 6.41
N GLY A 187 18.06 -9.85 6.49
CA GLY A 187 16.80 -10.00 7.20
C GLY A 187 15.90 -11.09 6.63
N ALA A 188 15.91 -11.27 5.30
CA ALA A 188 15.18 -12.35 4.64
C ALA A 188 15.77 -13.72 5.00
N GLN A 189 17.09 -13.86 4.99
CA GLN A 189 17.78 -15.10 5.35
C GLN A 189 17.51 -15.49 6.80
N GLU A 190 17.57 -14.55 7.74
CA GLU A 190 17.29 -14.77 9.17
C GLU A 190 15.84 -15.21 9.46
N ASN A 191 14.90 -14.90 8.57
CA ASN A 191 13.48 -15.18 8.73
C ASN A 191 12.95 -16.22 7.71
N ALA A 192 13.80 -16.84 6.90
CA ALA A 192 13.39 -17.72 5.80
C ALA A 192 12.45 -18.86 6.23
N THR A 193 12.66 -19.42 7.43
CA THR A 193 11.83 -20.50 7.97
C THR A 193 10.37 -20.11 8.23
N LEU A 194 10.06 -18.81 8.39
CA LEU A 194 8.68 -18.35 8.60
C LEU A 194 7.76 -18.60 7.39
N ILE A 195 8.32 -18.89 6.21
CA ILE A 195 7.53 -19.29 5.03
C ILE A 195 6.78 -20.61 5.31
N LEU A 196 7.35 -21.49 6.11
CA LEU A 196 6.76 -22.80 6.43
C LEU A 196 5.49 -22.70 7.29
N ASP A 197 5.33 -21.57 7.99
CA ASP A 197 4.16 -21.31 8.83
C ASP A 197 2.99 -20.70 8.04
N ILE A 198 3.20 -20.38 6.75
CA ILE A 198 2.18 -19.72 5.93
C ILE A 198 1.38 -20.76 5.16
N VAL A 199 0.05 -20.68 5.28
CA VAL A 199 -0.84 -21.55 4.52
C VAL A 199 -0.65 -21.35 3.02
N PRO A 200 -0.56 -22.43 2.22
CA PRO A 200 -0.24 -22.36 0.79
C PRO A 200 -1.14 -21.39 -0.02
N GLU A 201 -2.41 -21.29 0.33
CA GLU A 201 -3.38 -20.43 -0.34
C GLU A 201 -2.99 -18.94 -0.29
N ARG A 202 -2.29 -18.50 0.76
CA ARG A 202 -1.76 -17.12 0.86
C ARG A 202 -0.52 -16.88 0.00
N ILE A 203 0.18 -17.94 -0.39
CA ILE A 203 1.39 -17.83 -1.22
C ILE A 203 1.01 -17.64 -2.69
N TYR A 204 -0.09 -18.25 -3.13
CA TYR A 204 -0.53 -18.24 -4.54
C TYR A 204 -1.46 -17.07 -4.90
N THR A 205 -1.85 -16.22 -3.96
CA THR A 205 -2.62 -14.99 -4.18
C THR A 205 -1.74 -13.78 -4.30
#